data_0b9f2649931ca3a33d0b44f3d5507f2c
#
_entry.id   0b9f2649931ca3a33d0b44f3d5507f2c
#
_cell.length_a   1.000
_cell.length_b   1.000
_cell.length_c   1.000
_cell.angle_alpha   90.00
_cell.angle_beta   90.00
_cell.angle_gamma   90.00
#
_symmetry.space_group_name_H-M   'P 1'
#
loop_
_entity.id
_entity.type
_entity.pdbx_description
1 polymer ?
#
loop_
_entity_poly.entity_id
_entity_poly.type
_entity_poly.pdbx_seq_one_letter_code
_entity_poly.pdbx_strand_id
1 'polypeptide(L)'
;IVGASDNNLTLTAAPTSNGSSAISPPFYLVIDPDNETNKEVVLVTAASGTNMSTVTRDVEGRHSPDPSHTSGTTVRMAVVSQMFEDLHDQLVSGTITFTNKTFDAEGTGNALSNVDVANLKSGVLDTDISSVSGSDDTLASAKAIKTYIDAQNAAQSSGASLGLVIALS
;
A
#
# COMPACT_ATOMS: atom_id res chain seq x y z
N ILE A 1 -10.86 -35.97 5.35
CA ILE A 1 -9.60 -36.61 4.98
C ILE A 1 -8.93 -35.70 3.97
N VAL A 2 -7.68 -35.40 4.18
CA VAL A 2 -6.86 -34.64 3.23
C VAL A 2 -5.68 -35.55 2.86
N GLY A 3 -5.68 -36.03 1.63
CA GLY A 3 -4.55 -36.78 1.07
C GLY A 3 -3.38 -35.83 0.75
N ALA A 4 -2.19 -36.38 0.53
CA ALA A 4 -0.98 -35.60 0.23
C ALA A 4 -1.08 -34.73 -1.04
N SER A 5 -2.04 -35.00 -1.92
CA SER A 5 -2.25 -34.26 -3.17
C SER A 5 -3.59 -33.52 -3.23
N ASP A 6 -4.34 -33.48 -2.13
CA ASP A 6 -5.67 -32.88 -2.11
C ASP A 6 -5.54 -31.35 -1.90
N ASN A 7 -6.21 -30.56 -2.74
CA ASN A 7 -6.28 -29.10 -2.64
C ASN A 7 -7.60 -28.62 -2.00
N ASN A 8 -8.29 -29.51 -1.29
CA ASN A 8 -9.53 -29.20 -0.58
C ASN A 8 -9.55 -29.81 0.81
N LEU A 9 -10.33 -29.20 1.68
CA LEU A 9 -10.48 -29.63 3.07
C LEU A 9 -11.93 -29.42 3.50
N THR A 10 -12.53 -30.42 4.11
CA THR A 10 -13.87 -30.29 4.71
C THR A 10 -13.76 -30.25 6.23
N LEU A 11 -14.24 -29.20 6.83
CA LEU A 11 -14.28 -29.00 8.29
C LEU A 11 -15.61 -29.49 8.86
N THR A 12 -15.66 -29.79 10.15
CA THR A 12 -16.90 -30.12 10.87
C THR A 12 -17.77 -28.90 11.14
N ALA A 13 -17.17 -27.74 11.20
CA ALA A 13 -17.86 -26.44 11.33
C ALA A 13 -17.18 -25.38 10.46
N ALA A 14 -17.94 -24.44 9.94
CA ALA A 14 -17.39 -23.30 9.21
C ALA A 14 -16.53 -22.44 10.12
N PRO A 15 -15.40 -21.91 9.64
CA PRO A 15 -14.61 -20.93 10.41
C PRO A 15 -15.42 -19.66 10.67
N THR A 16 -15.43 -19.21 11.92
CA THR A 16 -16.17 -18.02 12.31
C THR A 16 -15.31 -17.06 13.12
N SER A 17 -15.59 -15.78 12.98
CA SER A 17 -15.08 -14.73 13.85
C SER A 17 -15.99 -14.63 15.07
N ASN A 18 -15.41 -14.70 16.27
CA ASN A 18 -16.13 -14.60 17.54
C ASN A 18 -17.34 -15.55 17.67
N GLY A 19 -17.27 -16.72 17.00
CA GLY A 19 -18.28 -17.75 17.10
C GLY A 19 -19.58 -17.49 16.32
N SER A 20 -19.70 -16.41 15.54
CA SER A 20 -20.95 -16.09 14.86
C SER A 20 -20.79 -15.72 13.37
N SER A 21 -19.86 -14.89 13.00
CA SER A 21 -19.71 -14.41 11.64
C SER A 21 -18.75 -15.28 10.84
N ALA A 22 -19.16 -15.76 9.66
CA ALA A 22 -18.28 -16.50 8.76
C ALA A 22 -17.07 -15.65 8.35
N ILE A 23 -15.91 -16.29 8.30
CA ILE A 23 -14.67 -15.65 7.84
C ILE A 23 -14.55 -15.86 6.34
N SER A 24 -14.27 -14.78 5.62
CA SER A 24 -14.04 -14.82 4.18
C SER A 24 -12.57 -15.09 3.87
N PRO A 25 -12.26 -15.96 2.87
CA PRO A 25 -10.90 -16.13 2.39
C PRO A 25 -10.28 -14.82 1.84
N PRO A 26 -8.93 -14.68 1.85
CA PRO A 26 -7.97 -15.70 2.29
C PRO A 26 -7.76 -15.74 3.81
N PHE A 27 -7.48 -16.91 4.35
CA PHE A 27 -7.07 -17.10 5.75
C PHE A 27 -6.21 -18.36 5.92
N TYR A 28 -5.45 -18.43 7.02
CA TYR A 28 -4.59 -19.57 7.34
C TYR A 28 -5.27 -20.52 8.35
N LEU A 29 -5.04 -21.81 8.14
CA LEU A 29 -5.39 -22.86 9.08
C LEU A 29 -4.17 -23.69 9.42
N VAL A 30 -4.12 -24.19 10.65
CA VAL A 30 -3.12 -25.17 11.10
C VAL A 30 -3.82 -26.50 11.29
N ILE A 31 -3.39 -27.49 10.54
CA ILE A 31 -3.86 -28.88 10.63
C ILE A 31 -2.91 -29.62 11.55
N ASP A 32 -3.46 -30.43 12.45
CA ASP A 32 -2.74 -31.24 13.44
C ASP A 32 -1.74 -30.42 14.30
N PRO A 33 -2.18 -29.31 14.92
CA PRO A 33 -1.29 -28.34 15.54
C PRO A 33 -0.43 -28.89 16.69
N ASP A 34 -0.88 -29.97 17.32
CA ASP A 34 -0.24 -30.57 18.47
C ASP A 34 0.74 -31.72 18.07
N ASN A 35 0.92 -31.97 16.78
CA ASN A 35 1.80 -33.00 16.22
C ASN A 35 2.94 -32.37 15.43
N GLU A 36 4.11 -32.27 16.04
CA GLU A 36 5.27 -31.62 15.41
C GLU A 36 5.74 -32.26 14.09
N THR A 37 5.44 -33.55 13.89
CA THR A 37 5.82 -34.24 12.65
C THR A 37 4.85 -33.98 11.50
N ASN A 38 3.55 -33.91 11.80
CA ASN A 38 2.50 -33.76 10.79
C ASN A 38 1.80 -32.41 10.80
N LYS A 39 2.20 -31.50 11.69
CA LYS A 39 1.65 -30.16 11.75
C LYS A 39 1.87 -29.43 10.42
N GLU A 40 0.78 -28.98 9.82
CA GLU A 40 0.80 -28.33 8.53
C GLU A 40 0.08 -26.98 8.57
N VAL A 41 0.67 -25.96 7.99
CA VAL A 41 0.02 -24.68 7.76
C VAL A 41 -0.48 -24.62 6.31
N VAL A 42 -1.75 -24.29 6.15
CA VAL A 42 -2.39 -24.20 4.84
C VAL A 42 -3.04 -22.84 4.64
N LEU A 43 -2.99 -22.32 3.41
CA LEU A 43 -3.69 -21.10 3.01
C LEU A 43 -4.98 -21.48 2.28
N VAL A 44 -6.10 -21.02 2.80
CA VAL A 44 -7.42 -21.18 2.16
C VAL A 44 -7.69 -19.93 1.32
N THR A 45 -7.89 -20.11 0.02
CA THR A 45 -8.19 -19.02 -0.92
C THR A 45 -9.62 -19.04 -1.43
N ALA A 46 -10.34 -20.16 -1.27
CA ALA A 46 -11.77 -20.24 -1.53
C ALA A 46 -12.46 -21.18 -0.55
N ALA A 47 -13.61 -20.77 -0.03
CA ALA A 47 -14.41 -21.54 0.91
C ALA A 47 -15.91 -21.28 0.74
N SER A 48 -16.71 -22.32 1.05
CA SER A 48 -18.18 -22.22 1.14
C SER A 48 -18.67 -23.05 2.31
N GLY A 49 -19.12 -22.41 3.38
CA GLY A 49 -19.52 -23.07 4.62
C GLY A 49 -18.37 -23.87 5.23
N THR A 50 -18.54 -25.19 5.34
CA THR A 50 -17.53 -26.11 5.87
C THR A 50 -16.52 -26.59 4.81
N ASN A 51 -16.74 -26.31 3.54
CA ASN A 51 -15.88 -26.75 2.45
C ASN A 51 -14.85 -25.67 2.08
N MET A 52 -13.59 -25.97 2.33
CA MET A 52 -12.44 -25.19 1.88
C MET A 52 -12.06 -25.71 0.49
N SER A 53 -12.62 -25.11 -0.56
CA SER A 53 -12.57 -25.65 -1.92
C SER A 53 -11.24 -25.40 -2.64
N THR A 54 -10.45 -24.44 -2.18
CA THR A 54 -9.10 -24.19 -2.71
C THR A 54 -8.15 -23.93 -1.56
N VAL A 55 -7.18 -24.82 -1.41
CA VAL A 55 -6.21 -24.80 -0.33
C VAL A 55 -4.82 -24.95 -0.91
N THR A 56 -3.92 -24.03 -0.56
CA THR A 56 -2.48 -24.21 -0.78
C THR A 56 -1.90 -24.91 0.44
N ARG A 57 -1.25 -26.04 0.18
CA ARG A 57 -0.69 -26.92 1.21
C ARG A 57 0.69 -26.48 1.62
N ASP A 58 1.07 -26.84 2.84
CA ASP A 58 2.41 -26.67 3.41
C ASP A 58 3.09 -25.35 3.07
N VAL A 59 2.39 -24.24 3.30
CA VAL A 59 2.88 -22.87 2.92
C VAL A 59 4.18 -22.48 3.64
N GLU A 60 4.53 -23.15 4.74
CA GLU A 60 5.80 -22.98 5.44
C GLU A 60 6.93 -23.88 4.87
N GLY A 61 6.64 -24.74 3.89
CA GLY A 61 7.62 -25.60 3.22
C GLY A 61 8.29 -26.63 4.15
N ARG A 62 7.56 -27.14 5.15
CA ARG A 62 8.10 -28.05 6.17
C ARG A 62 8.13 -29.51 5.73
N HIS A 63 7.35 -29.86 4.71
CA HIS A 63 7.14 -31.23 4.29
C HIS A 63 7.49 -31.43 2.81
N SER A 64 7.86 -32.66 2.48
CA SER A 64 8.05 -33.10 1.10
C SER A 64 8.00 -34.64 1.05
N PRO A 65 6.91 -35.25 0.59
CA PRO A 65 5.62 -34.65 0.18
C PRO A 65 4.79 -34.12 1.34
N ASP A 66 3.70 -33.37 1.00
CA ASP A 66 2.75 -32.90 2.00
C ASP A 66 2.17 -34.06 2.82
N PRO A 67 1.93 -33.86 4.13
CA PRO A 67 1.41 -34.94 4.97
C PRO A 67 -0.04 -35.28 4.64
N SER A 68 -0.42 -36.52 4.86
CA SER A 68 -1.83 -36.93 4.83
C SER A 68 -2.44 -36.80 6.20
N HIS A 69 -3.63 -36.21 6.28
CA HIS A 69 -4.38 -36.07 7.52
C HIS A 69 -5.66 -36.94 7.48
N THR A 70 -5.92 -37.66 8.57
CA THR A 70 -7.10 -38.50 8.69
C THR A 70 -8.34 -37.70 9.08
N SER A 71 -9.52 -38.27 8.86
CA SER A 71 -10.77 -37.69 9.35
C SER A 71 -10.73 -37.54 10.88
N GLY A 72 -11.15 -36.40 11.39
CA GLY A 72 -11.12 -36.09 12.82
C GLY A 72 -9.86 -35.42 13.30
N THR A 73 -8.84 -35.19 12.42
CA THR A 73 -7.66 -34.39 12.75
C THR A 73 -8.08 -32.99 13.17
N THR A 74 -7.48 -32.49 14.22
CA THR A 74 -7.73 -31.13 14.73
C THR A 74 -7.28 -30.07 13.71
N VAL A 75 -8.13 -29.07 13.48
CA VAL A 75 -7.82 -27.91 12.67
C VAL A 75 -8.08 -26.65 13.49
N ARG A 76 -7.14 -25.73 13.51
CA ARG A 76 -7.26 -24.47 14.25
C ARG A 76 -6.89 -23.28 13.37
N MET A 77 -7.51 -22.14 13.61
CA MET A 77 -6.96 -20.86 13.20
C MET A 77 -5.91 -20.44 14.21
N ALA A 78 -4.75 -20.08 13.73
CA ALA A 78 -3.65 -19.56 14.55
C ALA A 78 -2.91 -18.45 13.81
N VAL A 79 -2.22 -17.63 14.56
CA VAL A 79 -1.22 -16.71 13.99
C VAL A 79 -0.02 -17.55 13.59
N VAL A 80 0.36 -17.46 12.33
CA VAL A 80 1.46 -18.23 11.74
C VAL A 80 2.53 -17.26 11.21
N SER A 81 3.78 -17.75 11.07
CA SER A 81 4.90 -16.94 10.58
C SER A 81 4.60 -16.34 9.19
N GLN A 82 3.99 -17.12 8.32
CA GLN A 82 3.62 -16.68 6.96
C GLN A 82 2.76 -15.41 6.95
N MET A 83 1.89 -15.22 7.94
CA MET A 83 1.08 -13.98 8.03
C MET A 83 1.95 -12.74 8.22
N PHE A 84 3.06 -12.86 8.94
CA PHE A 84 4.00 -11.75 9.12
C PHE A 84 4.88 -11.54 7.89
N GLU A 85 5.25 -12.60 7.20
CA GLU A 85 5.99 -12.53 5.94
C GLU A 85 5.14 -11.86 4.86
N ASP A 86 3.89 -12.25 4.70
CA ASP A 86 2.94 -11.64 3.76
C ASP A 86 2.74 -10.14 4.06
N LEU A 87 2.61 -9.78 5.35
CA LEU A 87 2.48 -8.38 5.76
C LEU A 87 3.78 -7.60 5.48
N HIS A 88 4.94 -8.20 5.76
CA HIS A 88 6.23 -7.61 5.46
C HIS A 88 6.38 -7.35 3.96
N ASP A 89 6.08 -8.34 3.12
CA ASP A 89 6.17 -8.22 1.67
C ASP A 89 5.23 -7.15 1.12
N GLN A 90 4.01 -7.05 1.66
CA GLN A 90 3.11 -5.96 1.33
C GLN A 90 3.69 -4.58 1.68
N LEU A 91 4.32 -4.46 2.85
CA LEU A 91 4.88 -3.19 3.32
C LEU A 91 6.14 -2.79 2.55
N VAL A 92 6.96 -3.76 2.12
CA VAL A 92 8.26 -3.51 1.48
C VAL A 92 8.16 -3.46 -0.04
N SER A 93 7.36 -4.34 -0.65
CA SER A 93 7.31 -4.53 -2.10
C SER A 93 5.95 -4.20 -2.71
N GLY A 94 4.90 -4.16 -1.91
CA GLY A 94 3.53 -3.89 -2.37
C GLY A 94 3.25 -2.40 -2.57
N THR A 95 2.26 -2.10 -3.40
CA THR A 95 1.68 -0.76 -3.48
C THR A 95 0.69 -0.56 -2.34
N ILE A 96 1.02 0.32 -1.39
CA ILE A 96 0.16 0.63 -0.25
C ILE A 96 -0.39 2.05 -0.37
N THR A 97 -1.71 2.19 -0.27
CA THR A 97 -2.36 3.48 -0.15
C THR A 97 -2.67 3.78 1.31
N PHE A 98 -2.04 4.80 1.86
CA PHE A 98 -2.36 5.30 3.20
C PHE A 98 -3.53 6.28 3.12
N THR A 99 -4.68 5.92 3.69
CA THR A 99 -5.83 6.81 3.81
C THR A 99 -5.99 7.28 5.25
N ASN A 100 -6.39 8.54 5.44
CA ASN A 100 -6.60 9.15 6.76
C ASN A 100 -5.38 8.99 7.70
N LYS A 101 -4.18 9.15 7.15
CA LYS A 101 -2.91 9.12 7.90
C LYS A 101 -2.20 10.46 7.78
N THR A 102 -1.61 10.88 8.90
CA THR A 102 -0.66 11.99 8.92
C THR A 102 0.75 11.41 8.79
N PHE A 103 1.54 11.94 7.89
CA PHE A 103 2.95 11.60 7.75
C PHE A 103 3.78 12.79 8.23
N ASP A 104 4.55 12.59 9.29
CA ASP A 104 5.50 13.58 9.79
C ASP A 104 6.83 13.44 9.03
N ALA A 105 7.04 14.29 8.04
CA ALA A 105 8.25 14.32 7.25
C ALA A 105 9.46 14.93 7.99
N GLU A 106 9.22 15.68 9.09
CA GLU A 106 10.27 16.27 9.92
C GLU A 106 10.79 15.31 10.99
N GLY A 107 10.08 14.21 11.25
CA GLY A 107 10.51 13.18 12.20
C GLY A 107 11.87 12.61 11.86
N THR A 108 12.71 12.37 12.88
CA THR A 108 14.06 11.83 12.71
C THR A 108 14.04 10.51 11.94
N GLY A 109 14.75 10.44 10.83
CA GLY A 109 14.83 9.26 9.97
C GLY A 109 13.73 9.15 8.92
N ASN A 110 12.76 10.07 8.90
CA ASN A 110 11.76 10.15 7.83
C ASN A 110 12.33 10.85 6.61
N ALA A 111 12.02 10.34 5.43
CA ALA A 111 12.36 10.97 4.16
C ALA A 111 11.27 10.69 3.13
N LEU A 112 10.93 11.70 2.36
CA LEU A 112 10.13 11.57 1.14
C LEU A 112 11.09 11.61 -0.06
N SER A 113 11.17 10.52 -0.80
CA SER A 113 11.97 10.44 -2.02
C SER A 113 11.06 10.20 -3.23
N ASN A 114 11.56 10.53 -4.43
CA ASN A 114 10.83 10.39 -5.69
C ASN A 114 9.50 11.16 -5.73
N VAL A 115 9.44 12.29 -5.02
CA VAL A 115 8.31 13.21 -5.10
C VAL A 115 8.60 14.23 -6.18
N ASP A 116 7.78 14.27 -7.21
CA ASP A 116 7.86 15.27 -8.28
C ASP A 116 6.61 16.17 -8.31
N VAL A 117 6.60 17.11 -9.23
CA VAL A 117 5.48 18.07 -9.37
C VAL A 117 4.15 17.39 -9.65
N ALA A 118 4.15 16.24 -10.34
CA ALA A 118 2.95 15.51 -10.67
C ALA A 118 2.30 14.85 -9.44
N ASN A 119 3.06 14.66 -8.36
CA ASN A 119 2.56 14.12 -7.11
C ASN A 119 1.83 15.15 -6.23
N LEU A 120 1.93 16.43 -6.57
CA LEU A 120 1.26 17.49 -5.84
C LEU A 120 -0.22 17.56 -6.24
N LYS A 121 -1.07 17.92 -5.27
CA LYS A 121 -2.49 18.14 -5.54
C LYS A 121 -2.65 19.24 -6.59
N SER A 122 -3.62 19.09 -7.48
CA SER A 122 -3.99 20.14 -8.45
C SER A 122 -4.20 21.49 -7.76
N GLY A 123 -3.60 22.54 -8.30
CA GLY A 123 -3.68 23.88 -7.75
C GLY A 123 -2.63 24.25 -6.70
N VAL A 124 -1.79 23.31 -6.25
CA VAL A 124 -0.68 23.60 -5.32
C VAL A 124 0.46 24.29 -6.04
N LEU A 125 0.76 23.90 -7.29
CA LEU A 125 1.78 24.56 -8.10
C LEU A 125 1.16 25.70 -8.89
N ASP A 126 1.60 26.92 -8.61
CA ASP A 126 1.22 28.10 -9.37
C ASP A 126 2.07 28.24 -10.64
N THR A 127 1.43 28.36 -11.78
CA THR A 127 2.08 28.55 -13.09
C THR A 127 2.03 29.98 -13.59
N ASP A 128 1.33 30.90 -12.89
CA ASP A 128 1.22 32.33 -13.21
C ASP A 128 1.21 33.19 -11.94
N ILE A 129 2.38 33.58 -11.49
CA ILE A 129 2.54 34.41 -10.28
C ILE A 129 2.10 35.87 -10.45
N SER A 130 1.69 36.29 -11.64
CA SER A 130 1.17 37.63 -11.87
C SER A 130 -0.23 37.85 -11.29
N SER A 131 -0.95 36.75 -11.04
CA SER A 131 -2.33 36.74 -10.56
C SER A 131 -2.51 36.13 -9.14
N VAL A 132 -1.41 35.82 -8.44
CA VAL A 132 -1.50 35.27 -7.07
C VAL A 132 -2.14 36.27 -6.11
N SER A 133 -3.01 35.75 -5.25
CA SER A 133 -3.77 36.52 -4.26
C SER A 133 -2.93 37.02 -3.06
N GLY A 134 -1.64 36.70 -3.00
CA GLY A 134 -0.77 37.01 -1.86
C GLY A 134 -0.95 36.11 -0.67
N SER A 135 -1.48 34.88 -0.86
CA SER A 135 -1.50 33.82 0.14
C SER A 135 -0.34 32.85 -0.05
N ASP A 136 0.11 32.20 1.03
CA ASP A 136 1.22 31.24 1.05
C ASP A 136 0.75 29.80 0.83
N ASP A 137 -0.39 29.60 0.16
CA ASP A 137 -1.01 28.28 -0.05
C ASP A 137 -0.59 27.59 -1.35
N THR A 138 0.26 28.23 -2.16
CA THR A 138 0.76 27.68 -3.42
C THR A 138 2.28 27.79 -3.53
N LEU A 139 2.86 26.94 -4.40
CA LEU A 139 4.27 26.96 -4.77
C LEU A 139 4.43 27.52 -6.18
N ALA A 140 5.22 28.56 -6.35
CA ALA A 140 5.51 29.10 -7.68
C ALA A 140 6.45 28.17 -8.46
N SER A 141 6.13 27.87 -9.72
CA SER A 141 7.07 27.15 -10.59
C SER A 141 8.25 28.03 -11.01
N ALA A 142 9.40 27.42 -11.28
CA ALA A 142 10.57 28.15 -11.81
C ALA A 142 10.23 28.86 -13.13
N LYS A 143 9.36 28.30 -13.97
CA LYS A 143 8.88 28.91 -15.19
C LYS A 143 8.04 30.14 -14.90
N ALA A 144 7.13 30.09 -13.93
CA ALA A 144 6.29 31.22 -13.54
C ALA A 144 7.15 32.38 -13.03
N ILE A 145 8.12 32.10 -12.16
CA ILE A 145 9.09 33.10 -11.64
C ILE A 145 9.87 33.74 -12.79
N LYS A 146 10.43 32.92 -13.68
CA LYS A 146 11.20 33.44 -14.83
C LYS A 146 10.33 34.31 -15.73
N THR A 147 9.13 33.88 -16.08
CA THR A 147 8.21 34.64 -16.93
C THR A 147 7.85 35.98 -16.32
N TYR A 148 7.60 36.03 -15.01
CA TYR A 148 7.31 37.27 -14.29
C TYR A 148 8.51 38.22 -14.28
N ILE A 149 9.72 37.74 -14.00
CA ILE A 149 10.94 38.53 -13.99
C ILE A 149 11.21 39.09 -15.39
N ASP A 150 11.11 38.31 -16.45
CA ASP A 150 11.32 38.73 -17.82
C ASP A 150 10.33 39.86 -18.21
N ALA A 151 9.06 39.73 -17.80
CA ALA A 151 8.04 40.76 -18.03
C ALA A 151 8.35 42.07 -17.29
N GLN A 152 8.79 41.99 -16.02
CA GLN A 152 9.17 43.17 -15.25
C GLN A 152 10.38 43.87 -15.84
N ASN A 153 11.38 43.12 -16.28
CA ASN A 153 12.59 43.68 -16.92
C ASN A 153 12.26 44.39 -18.26
N ALA A 154 11.36 43.80 -19.06
CA ALA A 154 10.88 44.41 -20.29
C ALA A 154 10.12 45.72 -20.04
N ALA A 155 9.26 45.76 -19.01
CA ALA A 155 8.53 46.97 -18.62
C ALA A 155 9.48 48.09 -18.15
N GLN A 156 10.50 47.75 -17.33
CA GLN A 156 11.52 48.69 -16.88
C GLN A 156 12.35 49.25 -18.03
N SER A 157 12.76 48.37 -18.96
CA SER A 157 13.53 48.82 -20.15
C SER A 157 12.74 49.78 -21.01
N SER A 158 11.43 49.57 -21.18
CA SER A 158 10.54 50.45 -21.93
C SER A 158 10.36 51.80 -21.22
N GLY A 159 10.20 51.79 -19.89
CA GLY A 159 10.08 53.00 -19.08
C GLY A 159 11.35 53.83 -19.08
N ALA A 160 12.51 53.17 -18.96
CA ALA A 160 13.81 53.87 -19.03
C ALA A 160 14.07 54.49 -20.41
N SER A 161 13.69 53.79 -21.50
CA SER A 161 13.81 54.33 -22.87
C SER A 161 12.92 55.55 -23.10
N LEU A 162 11.69 55.55 -22.61
CA LEU A 162 10.76 56.69 -22.68
C LEU A 162 11.26 57.87 -21.86
N GLY A 163 11.81 57.61 -20.64
CA GLY A 163 12.40 58.65 -19.81
C GLY A 163 13.59 59.32 -20.45
N LEU A 164 14.45 58.59 -21.14
CA LEU A 164 15.60 59.13 -21.86
C LEU A 164 15.20 59.98 -23.06
N VAL A 165 14.18 59.59 -23.81
CA VAL A 165 13.64 60.33 -24.93
C VAL A 165 13.06 61.70 -24.48
N ILE A 166 12.33 61.71 -23.36
CA ILE A 166 11.75 62.92 -22.80
C ILE A 166 12.86 63.86 -22.27
N ALA A 167 13.92 63.34 -21.69
CA ALA A 167 15.02 64.14 -21.15
C ALA A 167 15.94 64.79 -22.23
N LEU A 168 15.89 64.22 -23.44
CA LEU A 168 16.72 64.75 -24.59
C LEU A 168 15.90 65.58 -25.60
N SER A 169 14.62 65.77 -25.38
CA SER A 169 13.71 66.61 -26.16
C SER A 169 13.53 68.00 -25.49
#